data_e497158588c230633e79d8147f4265e6
#
_entry.id   e497158588c230633e79d8147f4265e6
#
_cell.length_a   1.000
_cell.length_b   1.000
_cell.length_c   1.000
_cell.angle_alpha   90.00
_cell.angle_beta   90.00
_cell.angle_gamma   90.00
#
_symmetry.space_group_name_H-M   'P 1'
#
loop_
_entity.id
_entity.type
_entity.pdbx_description
1 polymer ?
#
loop_
_entity_poly.entity_id
_entity_poly.type
_entity_poly.pdbx_seq_one_letter_code
_entity_poly.pdbx_strand_id
1 'polypeptide(L)'
;MLVRIARHGESEGNFAGSLQGSRFDTPLSARGCRQAEYLAIRLAGEAIDAVWASPLIRARETAAIVAAPLGLGVSLDADLVEFDWGVWSGRIYNGAIEKEVSGVRARWRAGETELSPEGGESPARTAVRADRFLARLQASGARGPLIVAHGRFNRILMTRLMGRELGRMDEIRQRNGSLSAFEWNGSQPATPLLLDDVSHVPPEFQTLSVLSDSVK
;
A
#
# COMPACT_ATOMS: atom_id res chain seq x y z
N MET A 1 -13.03 9.00 -12.41
CA MET A 1 -12.55 9.49 -11.10
C MET A 1 -11.03 9.53 -11.07
N LEU A 2 -10.45 10.38 -10.24
CA LEU A 2 -9.01 10.45 -10.00
C LEU A 2 -8.68 9.71 -8.70
N VAL A 3 -8.33 8.43 -8.80
CA VAL A 3 -8.01 7.57 -7.65
C VAL A 3 -6.59 7.86 -7.19
N ARG A 4 -6.42 8.18 -5.90
CA ARG A 4 -5.12 8.35 -5.26
C ARG A 4 -4.87 7.21 -4.29
N ILE A 5 -3.70 6.61 -4.34
CA ILE A 5 -3.29 5.50 -3.48
C ILE A 5 -1.99 5.90 -2.78
N ALA A 6 -2.03 5.95 -1.46
CA ALA A 6 -0.88 6.23 -0.63
C ALA A 6 -0.47 4.98 0.18
N ARG A 7 0.81 4.78 0.35
CA ARG A 7 1.32 3.87 1.37
C ARG A 7 1.44 4.62 2.69
N HIS A 8 1.08 3.97 3.80
CA HIS A 8 1.28 4.53 5.15
C HIS A 8 2.72 5.01 5.36
N GLY A 9 2.91 6.01 6.22
CA GLY A 9 4.22 6.46 6.68
C GLY A 9 5.01 5.33 7.35
N GLU A 10 6.31 5.52 7.57
CA GLU A 10 7.14 4.53 8.27
C GLU A 10 6.51 4.19 9.63
N SER A 11 6.37 2.90 9.94
CA SER A 11 5.92 2.42 11.25
C SER A 11 7.12 1.98 12.09
N GLU A 12 6.93 1.82 13.41
CA GLU A 12 7.96 1.27 14.30
C GLU A 12 8.44 -0.11 13.82
N GLY A 13 7.56 -0.93 13.27
CA GLY A 13 7.94 -2.21 12.67
C GLY A 13 8.78 -2.05 11.39
N ASN A 14 8.52 -1.02 10.56
CA ASN A 14 9.39 -0.72 9.40
C ASN A 14 10.76 -0.24 9.86
N PHE A 15 10.82 0.64 10.86
CA PHE A 15 12.05 1.14 11.46
C PHE A 15 12.90 -0.02 12.03
N ALA A 16 12.26 -0.98 12.70
CA ALA A 16 12.91 -2.18 13.23
C ALA A 16 13.28 -3.22 12.13
N GLY A 17 12.91 -2.99 10.87
CA GLY A 17 13.16 -3.93 9.78
C GLY A 17 12.28 -5.19 9.81
N SER A 18 11.10 -5.13 10.42
CA SER A 18 10.18 -6.27 10.53
C SER A 18 9.30 -6.42 9.30
N LEU A 19 9.04 -7.66 8.89
CA LEU A 19 8.02 -8.02 7.90
C LEU A 19 6.66 -8.07 8.59
N GLN A 20 5.93 -6.96 8.61
CA GLN A 20 4.75 -6.83 9.48
C GLN A 20 3.54 -7.65 9.00
N GLY A 21 3.13 -7.44 7.75
CA GLY A 21 1.89 -8.03 7.24
C GLY A 21 0.64 -7.52 7.96
N SER A 22 -0.42 -8.35 7.93
CA SER A 22 -1.70 -8.07 8.57
C SER A 22 -1.73 -8.41 10.08
N ARG A 23 -0.84 -9.29 10.54
CA ARG A 23 -0.86 -9.83 11.92
C ARG A 23 0.00 -9.07 12.92
N PHE A 24 0.98 -8.31 12.44
CA PHE A 24 1.88 -7.53 13.29
C PHE A 24 1.66 -6.05 13.00
N ASP A 25 0.92 -5.39 13.89
CA ASP A 25 0.51 -4.00 13.71
C ASP A 25 1.24 -3.10 14.72
N THR A 26 1.90 -2.07 14.22
CA THR A 26 2.65 -1.09 15.01
C THR A 26 2.28 0.33 14.58
N PRO A 27 2.33 1.32 15.50
CA PRO A 27 2.06 2.72 15.16
C PRO A 27 3.12 3.29 14.21
N LEU A 28 2.88 4.49 13.72
CA LEU A 28 3.88 5.26 12.98
C LEU A 28 5.09 5.57 13.85
N SER A 29 6.28 5.55 13.25
CA SER A 29 7.47 6.15 13.84
C SER A 29 7.37 7.69 13.77
N ALA A 30 8.24 8.39 14.49
CA ALA A 30 8.33 9.85 14.40
C ALA A 30 8.59 10.31 12.94
N ARG A 31 9.41 9.57 12.20
CA ARG A 31 9.65 9.81 10.77
C ARG A 31 8.38 9.58 9.95
N GLY A 32 7.63 8.50 10.25
CA GLY A 32 6.37 8.20 9.56
C GLY A 32 5.31 9.27 9.75
N CYS A 33 5.21 9.86 10.94
CA CYS A 33 4.32 11.01 11.18
C CYS A 33 4.72 12.20 10.29
N ARG A 34 6.02 12.52 10.17
CA ARG A 34 6.50 13.59 9.27
C ARG A 34 6.20 13.28 7.80
N GLN A 35 6.35 12.03 7.35
CA GLN A 35 5.97 11.61 6.00
C GLN A 35 4.48 11.83 5.73
N ALA A 36 3.61 11.52 6.70
CA ALA A 36 2.17 11.75 6.59
C ALA A 36 1.82 13.25 6.55
N GLU A 37 2.51 14.08 7.33
CA GLU A 37 2.35 15.54 7.30
C GLU A 37 2.76 16.13 5.92
N TYR A 38 3.89 15.70 5.35
CA TYR A 38 4.30 16.11 4.00
C TYR A 38 3.31 15.64 2.94
N LEU A 39 2.73 14.44 3.09
CA LEU A 39 1.68 13.96 2.20
C LEU A 39 0.43 14.84 2.32
N ALA A 40 0.04 15.25 3.53
CA ALA A 40 -1.07 16.18 3.75
C ALA A 40 -0.84 17.52 3.04
N ILE A 41 0.36 18.09 3.16
CA ILE A 41 0.75 19.33 2.46
C ILE A 41 0.67 19.14 0.94
N ARG A 42 1.19 18.01 0.41
CA ARG A 42 1.14 17.68 -1.03
C ARG A 42 -0.28 17.59 -1.56
N LEU A 43 -1.20 17.13 -0.75
CA LEU A 43 -2.60 16.93 -1.13
C LEU A 43 -3.48 18.16 -0.82
N ALA A 44 -2.94 19.18 -0.16
CA ALA A 44 -3.65 20.43 0.07
C ALA A 44 -4.03 21.10 -1.26
N GLY A 45 -5.31 21.43 -1.41
CA GLY A 45 -5.86 22.01 -2.64
C GLY A 45 -6.19 21.01 -3.74
N GLU A 46 -5.91 19.73 -3.56
CA GLU A 46 -6.37 18.68 -4.46
C GLU A 46 -7.87 18.37 -4.22
N ALA A 47 -8.60 18.05 -5.29
CA ALA A 47 -10.02 17.70 -5.20
C ALA A 47 -10.20 16.28 -4.63
N ILE A 48 -10.02 16.14 -3.30
CA ILE A 48 -10.27 14.89 -2.58
C ILE A 48 -11.63 15.01 -1.90
N ASP A 49 -12.50 14.04 -2.16
CA ASP A 49 -13.89 14.01 -1.65
C ASP A 49 -14.19 12.82 -0.74
N ALA A 50 -13.27 11.83 -0.64
CA ALA A 50 -13.38 10.68 0.24
C ALA A 50 -12.00 10.16 0.64
N VAL A 51 -11.86 9.71 1.89
CA VAL A 51 -10.65 9.06 2.40
C VAL A 51 -10.99 7.67 2.91
N TRP A 52 -10.36 6.67 2.33
CA TRP A 52 -10.48 5.26 2.73
C TRP A 52 -9.16 4.78 3.31
N ALA A 53 -9.21 3.99 4.38
CA ALA A 53 -8.00 3.47 4.97
C ALA A 53 -8.14 2.03 5.45
N SER A 54 -7.02 1.32 5.46
CA SER A 54 -6.89 0.06 6.19
C SER A 54 -7.15 0.29 7.69
N PRO A 55 -7.79 -0.65 8.40
CA PRO A 55 -7.98 -0.55 9.84
C PRO A 55 -6.70 -0.72 10.66
N LEU A 56 -5.57 -1.13 10.06
CA LEU A 56 -4.30 -1.24 10.77
C LEU A 56 -3.79 0.14 11.22
N ILE A 57 -3.24 0.20 12.45
CA ILE A 57 -2.95 1.46 13.16
C ILE A 57 -2.10 2.42 12.32
N ARG A 58 -1.01 1.96 11.69
CA ARG A 58 -0.12 2.77 10.84
C ARG A 58 -0.82 3.43 9.66
N ALA A 59 -1.80 2.74 9.04
CA ALA A 59 -2.58 3.29 7.93
C ALA A 59 -3.66 4.26 8.43
N ARG A 60 -4.31 3.94 9.55
CA ARG A 60 -5.28 4.83 10.21
C ARG A 60 -4.64 6.14 10.63
N GLU A 61 -3.47 6.09 11.28
CA GLU A 61 -2.75 7.29 11.72
C GLU A 61 -2.34 8.15 10.52
N THR A 62 -1.77 7.53 9.46
CA THR A 62 -1.45 8.25 8.22
C THR A 62 -2.69 8.92 7.64
N ALA A 63 -3.81 8.17 7.51
CA ALA A 63 -5.05 8.69 6.95
C ALA A 63 -5.64 9.83 7.81
N ALA A 64 -5.58 9.72 9.13
CA ALA A 64 -6.06 10.76 10.04
C ALA A 64 -5.27 12.06 9.89
N ILE A 65 -3.93 11.98 9.82
CA ILE A 65 -3.05 13.15 9.60
C ILE A 65 -3.39 13.84 8.26
N VAL A 66 -3.62 13.04 7.20
CA VAL A 66 -3.91 13.59 5.87
C VAL A 66 -5.33 14.13 5.78
N ALA A 67 -6.32 13.47 6.37
CA ALA A 67 -7.72 13.85 6.28
C ALA A 67 -8.08 15.09 7.11
N ALA A 68 -7.37 15.33 8.22
CA ALA A 68 -7.67 16.43 9.13
C ALA A 68 -7.66 17.82 8.45
N PRO A 69 -6.62 18.24 7.71
CA PRO A 69 -6.62 19.55 7.03
C PRO A 69 -7.59 19.61 5.85
N LEU A 70 -8.07 18.47 5.35
CA LEU A 70 -9.08 18.41 4.28
C LEU A 70 -10.50 18.51 4.83
N GLY A 71 -10.69 18.45 6.16
CA GLY A 71 -12.01 18.44 6.81
C GLY A 71 -12.83 17.18 6.51
N LEU A 72 -12.17 16.07 6.17
CA LEU A 72 -12.81 14.80 5.79
C LEU A 72 -12.71 13.75 6.90
N GLY A 73 -13.77 12.94 7.01
CA GLY A 73 -13.71 11.71 7.81
C GLY A 73 -12.95 10.59 7.08
N VAL A 74 -12.46 9.62 7.86
CA VAL A 74 -11.78 8.43 7.32
C VAL A 74 -12.72 7.22 7.39
N SER A 75 -13.02 6.62 6.25
CA SER A 75 -13.75 5.36 6.14
C SER A 75 -12.79 4.18 6.21
N LEU A 76 -12.96 3.32 7.22
CA LEU A 76 -12.13 2.11 7.36
C LEU A 76 -12.73 0.96 6.55
N ASP A 77 -11.86 0.22 5.84
CA ASP A 77 -12.27 -0.95 5.06
C ASP A 77 -11.33 -2.13 5.32
N ALA A 78 -11.91 -3.26 5.76
CA ALA A 78 -11.16 -4.46 6.11
C ALA A 78 -10.46 -5.11 4.90
N ASP A 79 -10.94 -4.89 3.67
CA ASP A 79 -10.29 -5.41 2.47
C ASP A 79 -8.97 -4.66 2.13
N LEU A 80 -8.71 -3.51 2.79
CA LEU A 80 -7.47 -2.72 2.64
C LEU A 80 -6.32 -3.18 3.55
N VAL A 81 -6.50 -4.20 4.40
CA VAL A 81 -5.41 -4.68 5.27
C VAL A 81 -4.21 -5.17 4.46
N GLU A 82 -3.02 -5.14 5.08
CA GLU A 82 -1.80 -5.62 4.43
C GLU A 82 -1.87 -7.12 4.12
N PHE A 83 -1.06 -7.58 3.19
CA PHE A 83 -0.84 -8.97 2.85
C PHE A 83 -0.44 -9.78 4.08
N ASP A 84 -1.03 -10.96 4.25
CA ASP A 84 -0.68 -11.86 5.36
C ASP A 84 0.55 -12.70 5.00
N TRP A 85 1.68 -12.43 5.67
CA TRP A 85 2.93 -13.16 5.48
C TRP A 85 3.00 -14.49 6.25
N GLY A 86 1.93 -14.89 6.94
CA GLY A 86 1.87 -16.14 7.70
C GLY A 86 2.95 -16.21 8.76
N VAL A 87 3.73 -17.30 8.76
CA VAL A 87 4.81 -17.56 9.73
C VAL A 87 5.95 -16.53 9.70
N TRP A 88 6.04 -15.70 8.68
CA TRP A 88 7.04 -14.63 8.58
C TRP A 88 6.56 -13.30 9.20
N SER A 89 5.27 -13.17 9.53
CA SER A 89 4.72 -11.94 10.11
C SER A 89 5.41 -11.59 11.43
N GLY A 90 5.88 -10.34 11.56
CA GLY A 90 6.60 -9.83 12.73
C GLY A 90 8.09 -10.19 12.78
N ARG A 91 8.59 -11.06 11.91
CA ARG A 91 10.01 -11.43 11.90
C ARG A 91 10.87 -10.34 11.27
N ILE A 92 12.09 -10.20 11.77
CA ILE A 92 13.08 -9.29 11.19
C ILE A 92 13.46 -9.79 9.79
N TYR A 93 13.37 -8.89 8.80
CA TYR A 93 13.74 -9.17 7.42
C TYR A 93 15.26 -9.18 7.28
N ASN A 94 15.86 -10.35 7.48
CA ASN A 94 17.30 -10.59 7.41
C ASN A 94 17.62 -11.70 6.39
N GLY A 95 18.88 -12.00 6.19
CA GLY A 95 19.33 -12.91 5.14
C GLY A 95 18.59 -14.25 5.03
N ALA A 96 18.18 -14.87 6.16
CA ALA A 96 17.41 -16.13 6.15
C ALA A 96 15.97 -15.89 5.63
N ILE A 97 15.24 -14.95 6.24
CA ILE A 97 13.88 -14.60 5.82
C ILE A 97 13.87 -13.99 4.43
N GLU A 98 14.86 -13.17 4.09
CA GLU A 98 15.03 -12.59 2.76
C GLU A 98 15.12 -13.67 1.68
N LYS A 99 15.93 -14.72 1.91
CA LYS A 99 16.06 -15.84 0.97
C LYS A 99 14.72 -16.58 0.76
N GLU A 100 14.02 -16.89 1.85
CA GLU A 100 12.73 -17.59 1.79
C GLU A 100 11.67 -16.73 1.05
N VAL A 101 11.51 -15.46 1.43
CA VAL A 101 10.58 -14.52 0.80
C VAL A 101 10.93 -14.30 -0.67
N SER A 102 12.23 -14.16 -1.01
CA SER A 102 12.68 -13.99 -2.40
C SER A 102 12.38 -15.22 -3.25
N GLY A 103 12.53 -16.43 -2.69
CA GLY A 103 12.14 -17.68 -3.35
C GLY A 103 10.66 -17.73 -3.71
N VAL A 104 9.79 -17.39 -2.76
CA VAL A 104 8.34 -17.33 -3.01
C VAL A 104 7.98 -16.24 -4.02
N ARG A 105 8.60 -15.06 -3.92
CA ARG A 105 8.40 -13.97 -4.89
C ARG A 105 8.84 -14.35 -6.31
N ALA A 106 9.91 -15.12 -6.45
CA ALA A 106 10.34 -15.62 -7.76
C ALA A 106 9.27 -16.52 -8.40
N ARG A 107 8.62 -17.38 -7.62
CA ARG A 107 7.51 -18.21 -8.07
C ARG A 107 6.28 -17.39 -8.45
N TRP A 108 5.94 -16.33 -7.68
CA TRP A 108 4.87 -15.42 -8.06
C TRP A 108 5.15 -14.72 -9.40
N ARG A 109 6.40 -14.29 -9.65
CA ARG A 109 6.81 -13.72 -10.96
C ARG A 109 6.72 -14.72 -12.09
N ALA A 110 6.90 -16.01 -11.80
CA ALA A 110 6.70 -17.09 -12.76
C ALA A 110 5.24 -17.48 -12.99
N GLY A 111 4.28 -16.76 -12.35
CA GLY A 111 2.83 -16.97 -12.53
C GLY A 111 2.17 -17.81 -11.44
N GLU A 112 2.91 -18.37 -10.47
CA GLU A 112 2.32 -19.19 -9.39
C GLU A 112 1.65 -18.30 -8.31
N THR A 113 0.72 -17.46 -8.70
CA THR A 113 0.12 -16.43 -7.82
C THR A 113 -0.84 -16.99 -6.77
N GLU A 114 -1.23 -18.27 -6.85
CA GLU A 114 -1.97 -18.99 -5.81
C GLU A 114 -1.08 -19.51 -4.66
N LEU A 115 0.24 -19.49 -4.84
CA LEU A 115 1.16 -19.90 -3.79
C LEU A 115 1.10 -18.95 -2.60
N SER A 116 0.85 -19.50 -1.40
CA SER A 116 0.87 -18.76 -0.13
C SER A 116 2.15 -19.06 0.66
N PRO A 117 2.67 -18.11 1.42
CA PRO A 117 3.52 -18.43 2.57
C PRO A 117 2.77 -19.34 3.54
N GLU A 118 3.48 -20.15 4.30
CA GLU A 118 2.86 -21.04 5.28
C GLU A 118 1.97 -20.23 6.26
N GLY A 119 0.70 -20.62 6.35
CA GLY A 119 -0.31 -19.96 7.17
C GLY A 119 -0.68 -18.54 6.72
N GLY A 120 -0.21 -18.09 5.55
CA GLY A 120 -0.44 -16.74 5.02
C GLY A 120 -1.45 -16.67 3.87
N GLU A 121 -1.42 -15.56 3.15
CA GLU A 121 -2.29 -15.24 2.02
C GLU A 121 -1.52 -15.37 0.69
N SER A 122 -2.19 -15.78 -0.40
CA SER A 122 -1.61 -15.71 -1.74
C SER A 122 -1.91 -14.37 -2.43
N PRO A 123 -1.10 -13.95 -3.41
CA PRO A 123 -1.43 -12.78 -4.24
C PRO A 123 -2.81 -12.85 -4.87
N ALA A 124 -3.24 -14.03 -5.33
CA ALA A 124 -4.55 -14.22 -5.93
C ALA A 124 -5.70 -14.01 -4.92
N ARG A 125 -5.57 -14.51 -3.68
CA ARG A 125 -6.55 -14.23 -2.61
C ARG A 125 -6.60 -12.75 -2.25
N THR A 126 -5.44 -12.09 -2.17
CA THR A 126 -5.37 -10.64 -1.94
C THR A 126 -6.01 -9.86 -3.08
N ALA A 127 -5.85 -10.31 -4.33
CA ALA A 127 -6.49 -9.68 -5.49
C ALA A 127 -8.02 -9.75 -5.41
N VAL A 128 -8.59 -10.85 -4.93
CA VAL A 128 -10.05 -10.97 -4.74
C VAL A 128 -10.58 -9.89 -3.78
N ARG A 129 -9.90 -9.62 -2.65
CA ARG A 129 -10.33 -8.55 -1.73
C ARG A 129 -10.06 -7.15 -2.30
N ALA A 130 -9.00 -6.98 -3.08
CA ALA A 130 -8.76 -5.74 -3.81
C ALA A 130 -9.88 -5.44 -4.81
N ASP A 131 -10.33 -6.44 -5.56
CA ASP A 131 -11.44 -6.31 -6.51
C ASP A 131 -12.77 -5.99 -5.79
N ARG A 132 -13.05 -6.62 -4.63
CA ARG A 132 -14.23 -6.26 -3.82
C ARG A 132 -14.18 -4.80 -3.35
N PHE A 133 -13.01 -4.34 -2.91
CA PHE A 133 -12.84 -2.93 -2.55
C PHE A 133 -13.06 -2.00 -3.74
N LEU A 134 -12.48 -2.30 -4.91
CA LEU A 134 -12.67 -1.50 -6.13
C LEU A 134 -14.15 -1.41 -6.54
N ALA A 135 -14.90 -2.49 -6.41
CA ALA A 135 -16.36 -2.48 -6.68
C ALA A 135 -17.11 -1.55 -5.71
N ARG A 136 -16.78 -1.56 -4.41
CA ARG A 136 -17.36 -0.62 -3.43
C ARG A 136 -16.96 0.83 -3.71
N LEU A 137 -15.69 1.07 -4.04
CA LEU A 137 -15.18 2.39 -4.39
C LEU A 137 -15.94 2.95 -5.60
N GLN A 138 -16.15 2.15 -6.63
CA GLN A 138 -16.93 2.53 -7.80
C GLN A 138 -18.37 2.88 -7.43
N ALA A 139 -19.01 2.06 -6.59
CA ALA A 139 -20.38 2.27 -6.15
C ALA A 139 -20.55 3.47 -5.22
N SER A 140 -19.48 3.95 -4.59
CA SER A 140 -19.53 5.09 -3.65
C SER A 140 -19.85 6.43 -4.31
N GLY A 141 -19.61 6.56 -5.63
CA GLY A 141 -19.78 7.81 -6.38
C GLY A 141 -18.67 8.85 -6.13
N ALA A 142 -17.62 8.52 -5.38
CA ALA A 142 -16.48 9.41 -5.16
C ALA A 142 -15.80 9.77 -6.49
N ARG A 143 -15.37 11.02 -6.63
CA ARG A 143 -14.69 11.53 -7.83
C ARG A 143 -13.18 11.63 -7.65
N GLY A 144 -12.74 11.88 -6.42
CA GLY A 144 -11.35 12.06 -6.04
C GLY A 144 -10.97 11.30 -4.76
N PRO A 145 -11.19 9.97 -4.68
CA PRO A 145 -10.88 9.22 -3.48
C PRO A 145 -9.38 9.16 -3.22
N LEU A 146 -9.01 9.24 -1.92
CA LEU A 146 -7.70 8.88 -1.40
C LEU A 146 -7.81 7.54 -0.65
N ILE A 147 -6.93 6.61 -0.98
CA ILE A 147 -6.83 5.29 -0.35
C ILE A 147 -5.49 5.23 0.39
N VAL A 148 -5.50 4.96 1.69
CA VAL A 148 -4.28 4.80 2.49
C VAL A 148 -4.17 3.35 2.93
N ALA A 149 -3.20 2.63 2.38
CA ALA A 149 -3.00 1.21 2.67
C ALA A 149 -1.50 0.86 2.75
N HIS A 150 -1.07 -0.29 2.24
CA HIS A 150 0.19 -0.92 2.58
C HIS A 150 1.00 -1.31 1.35
N GLY A 151 2.28 -1.62 1.57
CA GLY A 151 3.22 -1.87 0.48
C GLY A 151 2.84 -3.02 -0.44
N ARG A 152 2.59 -4.22 0.10
CA ARG A 152 2.26 -5.39 -0.73
C ARG A 152 0.83 -5.29 -1.28
N PHE A 153 -0.11 -4.91 -0.44
CA PHE A 153 -1.50 -4.73 -0.87
C PHE A 153 -1.62 -3.71 -2.01
N ASN A 154 -0.99 -2.53 -1.89
CA ASN A 154 -1.04 -1.50 -2.92
C ASN A 154 -0.47 -1.98 -4.26
N ARG A 155 0.62 -2.77 -4.25
CA ARG A 155 1.17 -3.37 -5.48
C ARG A 155 0.13 -4.24 -6.18
N ILE A 156 -0.58 -5.07 -5.44
CA ILE A 156 -1.64 -5.95 -5.97
C ILE A 156 -2.82 -5.10 -6.45
N LEU A 157 -3.31 -4.15 -5.63
CA LEU A 157 -4.41 -3.24 -5.99
C LEU A 157 -4.12 -2.48 -7.29
N MET A 158 -2.92 -1.89 -7.42
CA MET A 158 -2.53 -1.14 -8.61
C MET A 158 -2.34 -2.05 -9.82
N THR A 159 -1.82 -3.27 -9.62
CA THR A 159 -1.72 -4.28 -10.70
C THR A 159 -3.12 -4.62 -11.23
N ARG A 160 -4.10 -4.79 -10.32
CA ARG A 160 -5.51 -5.00 -10.70
C ARG A 160 -6.11 -3.80 -11.43
N LEU A 161 -5.90 -2.57 -10.92
CA LEU A 161 -6.34 -1.33 -11.58
C LEU A 161 -5.80 -1.21 -13.01
N MET A 162 -4.53 -1.53 -13.22
CA MET A 162 -3.90 -1.47 -14.53
C MET A 162 -4.24 -2.66 -15.46
N GLY A 163 -5.06 -3.62 -15.00
CA GLY A 163 -5.38 -4.81 -15.78
C GLY A 163 -4.17 -5.68 -16.14
N ARG A 164 -3.13 -5.66 -15.29
CA ARG A 164 -1.89 -6.42 -15.51
C ARG A 164 -1.96 -7.79 -14.82
N GLU A 165 -1.14 -8.71 -15.28
CA GLU A 165 -0.93 -10.00 -14.62
C GLU A 165 -0.34 -9.84 -13.22
N LEU A 166 -0.84 -10.59 -12.23
CA LEU A 166 -0.40 -10.49 -10.83
C LEU A 166 1.08 -10.79 -10.64
N GLY A 167 1.68 -11.64 -11.47
CA GLY A 167 3.12 -11.92 -11.43
C GLY A 167 3.99 -10.66 -11.61
N ARG A 168 3.43 -9.60 -12.18
CA ARG A 168 4.11 -8.31 -12.42
C ARG A 168 3.97 -7.30 -11.27
N MET A 169 3.31 -7.64 -10.17
CA MET A 169 3.07 -6.72 -9.05
C MET A 169 4.37 -6.16 -8.44
N ASP A 170 5.47 -6.90 -8.50
CA ASP A 170 6.76 -6.48 -7.96
C ASP A 170 7.48 -5.41 -8.81
N GLU A 171 7.01 -5.14 -10.04
CA GLU A 171 7.49 -4.02 -10.86
C GLU A 171 7.08 -2.66 -10.28
N ILE A 172 6.08 -2.62 -9.41
CA ILE A 172 5.56 -1.41 -8.79
C ILE A 172 6.29 -1.17 -7.47
N ARG A 173 7.07 -0.09 -7.38
CA ARG A 173 7.68 0.32 -6.11
C ARG A 173 6.63 0.89 -5.16
N GLN A 174 6.89 0.79 -3.86
CA GLN A 174 6.02 1.33 -2.81
C GLN A 174 6.86 1.76 -1.61
N ARG A 175 7.36 3.01 -1.63
CA ARG A 175 8.07 3.63 -0.49
C ARG A 175 7.07 4.11 0.57
N ASN A 176 7.48 4.21 1.83
CA ASN A 176 6.65 4.77 2.88
C ASN A 176 6.28 6.22 2.58
N GLY A 177 5.02 6.58 2.77
CA GLY A 177 4.50 7.90 2.43
C GLY A 177 4.39 8.19 0.94
N SER A 178 4.63 7.21 0.05
CA SER A 178 4.51 7.42 -1.40
C SER A 178 3.06 7.60 -1.84
N LEU A 179 2.89 8.38 -2.91
CA LEU A 179 1.62 8.64 -3.59
C LEU A 179 1.66 8.05 -5.00
N SER A 180 0.57 7.38 -5.38
CA SER A 180 0.28 6.97 -6.76
C SER A 180 -1.08 7.51 -7.16
N ALA A 181 -1.28 7.84 -8.46
CA ALA A 181 -2.54 8.38 -8.96
C ALA A 181 -2.93 7.73 -10.29
N PHE A 182 -4.23 7.52 -10.47
CA PHE A 182 -4.80 6.88 -11.65
C PHE A 182 -6.05 7.60 -12.13
N GLU A 183 -6.19 7.80 -13.41
CA GLU A 183 -7.48 8.03 -14.02
C GLU A 183 -8.22 6.70 -14.19
N TRP A 184 -9.41 6.61 -13.60
CA TRP A 184 -10.24 5.41 -13.66
C TRP A 184 -11.71 5.75 -13.93
N ASN A 185 -12.30 5.13 -14.92
CA ASN A 185 -13.70 5.29 -15.32
C ASN A 185 -14.64 4.21 -14.74
N GLY A 186 -14.12 3.34 -13.87
CA GLY A 186 -14.86 2.21 -13.30
C GLY A 186 -14.62 0.88 -14.04
N SER A 187 -13.97 0.91 -15.19
CA SER A 187 -13.51 -0.28 -15.91
C SER A 187 -11.98 -0.34 -15.96
N GLN A 188 -11.44 -1.52 -16.19
CA GLN A 188 -10.00 -1.70 -16.36
C GLN A 188 -9.63 -1.71 -17.84
N PRO A 189 -8.43 -1.29 -18.22
CA PRO A 189 -7.36 -0.77 -17.35
C PRO A 189 -7.57 0.70 -16.95
N ALA A 190 -7.18 1.07 -15.72
CA ALA A 190 -7.00 2.46 -15.33
C ALA A 190 -5.68 3.01 -15.89
N THR A 191 -5.63 4.30 -16.18
CA THR A 191 -4.42 4.98 -16.65
C THR A 191 -3.58 5.49 -15.49
N PRO A 192 -2.34 4.99 -15.29
CA PRO A 192 -1.46 5.55 -14.28
C PRO A 192 -0.98 6.95 -14.68
N LEU A 193 -1.12 7.91 -13.78
CA LEU A 193 -0.61 9.28 -13.92
C LEU A 193 0.68 9.48 -13.11
N LEU A 194 0.75 8.80 -11.96
CA LEU A 194 1.85 8.90 -11.01
C LEU A 194 2.03 7.55 -10.32
N LEU A 195 3.27 7.10 -10.15
CA LEU A 195 3.59 5.87 -9.44
C LEU A 195 4.73 6.11 -8.45
N ASP A 196 4.50 5.70 -7.19
CA ASP A 196 5.50 5.75 -6.10
C ASP A 196 6.19 7.10 -5.93
N ASP A 197 5.46 8.20 -6.09
CA ASP A 197 6.01 9.53 -5.91
C ASP A 197 6.24 9.84 -4.42
N VAL A 198 7.45 10.29 -4.09
CA VAL A 198 7.85 10.79 -2.77
C VAL A 198 8.51 12.15 -2.86
N SER A 199 8.32 12.88 -3.97
CA SER A 199 8.94 14.20 -4.19
C SER A 199 8.53 15.24 -3.13
N HIS A 200 7.37 15.01 -2.48
CA HIS A 200 6.88 15.83 -1.37
C HIS A 200 7.58 15.53 -0.03
N VAL A 201 8.30 14.41 0.08
CA VAL A 201 9.01 14.03 1.30
C VAL A 201 10.47 14.46 1.18
N PRO A 202 10.99 15.35 2.05
CA PRO A 202 12.40 15.71 2.05
C PRO A 202 13.32 14.50 2.15
N PRO A 203 14.50 14.52 1.51
CA PRO A 203 15.40 13.35 1.43
C PRO A 203 15.74 12.73 2.80
N GLU A 204 15.91 13.53 3.84
CA GLU A 204 16.23 13.09 5.21
C GLU A 204 15.09 12.31 5.88
N PHE A 205 13.85 12.44 5.38
CA PHE A 205 12.69 11.69 5.85
C PHE A 205 12.30 10.55 4.92
N GLN A 206 12.93 10.40 3.76
CA GLN A 206 12.65 9.27 2.89
C GLN A 206 13.23 7.98 3.48
N THR A 207 12.47 6.89 3.39
CA THR A 207 12.93 5.55 3.77
C THR A 207 13.16 4.71 2.53
N LEU A 208 14.31 4.02 2.49
CA LEU A 208 14.53 2.93 1.54
C LEU A 208 13.67 1.76 2.00
N SER A 209 12.75 1.31 1.16
CA SER A 209 11.96 0.10 1.48
C SER A 209 12.87 -1.11 1.41
N VAL A 210 13.10 -1.79 2.52
CA VAL A 210 13.90 -3.02 2.61
C VAL A 210 13.38 -4.11 1.64
N LEU A 211 12.09 -4.08 1.29
CA LEU A 211 11.45 -5.03 0.37
C LEU A 211 11.39 -4.57 -1.09
N SER A 212 11.71 -3.30 -1.40
CA SER A 212 11.57 -2.76 -2.76
C SER A 212 12.85 -2.82 -3.59
N ASP A 213 14.02 -2.90 -2.97
CA ASP A 213 15.29 -2.70 -3.66
C ASP A 213 15.96 -4.00 -4.13
N SER A 214 15.33 -5.15 -3.93
CA SER A 214 15.83 -6.45 -4.44
C SER A 214 15.41 -6.75 -5.89
N VAL A 215 15.00 -5.75 -6.67
CA VAL A 215 14.83 -5.87 -8.12
C VAL A 215 16.03 -5.20 -8.77
N LYS A 216 17.13 -5.95 -8.87
CA LYS A 216 18.15 -5.73 -9.87
C LYS A 216 17.97 -6.72 -10.99
#